data_27a3523a5301bc1e24f373df8d3cbc0a
#
_entry.id   27a3523a5301bc1e24f373df8d3cbc0a
#
_cell.length_a   1.000
_cell.length_b   1.000
_cell.length_c   1.000
_cell.angle_alpha   90.00
_cell.angle_beta   90.00
_cell.angle_gamma   90.00
#
_symmetry.space_group_name_H-M   'P 1'
#
loop_
_entity.id
_entity.type
_entity.pdbx_description
1 polymer ?
#
loop_
_entity_poly.entity_id
_entity_poly.type
_entity_poly.pdbx_seq_one_letter_code
_entity_poly.pdbx_strand_id
1 'polypeptide(L)'
;LATSSAASDVYKRQPFNKVIVKVKRMGGGFGGKETQSNLFAVVAALASVRTGKSVKIRPDRDDDMIMTGKRHPFYIKYNVGFEKNGQIMAVDALLSANCGFSSDLSGPITDRALFHSDNCYFYPNVRLISRPLRTNKVSNTAFRGFGGPQGMMLAERIIQEIAFFLKKDTLE
;
A
#
# COMPACT_ATOMS: atom_id res chain seq x y z
N LEU A 1 -2.94 8.21 -14.91
CA LEU A 1 -3.04 9.40 -15.79
C LEU A 1 -4.47 9.60 -16.28
N ALA A 2 -5.17 8.55 -16.71
CA ALA A 2 -6.56 8.64 -17.16
C ALA A 2 -7.54 9.03 -16.04
N THR A 3 -7.31 8.61 -14.80
CA THR A 3 -8.13 8.98 -13.64
C THR A 3 -8.04 10.45 -13.27
N SER A 4 -6.89 11.07 -13.45
CA SER A 4 -6.68 12.50 -13.18
C SER A 4 -7.44 13.39 -14.19
N SER A 5 -7.47 13.01 -15.48
CA SER A 5 -8.25 13.71 -16.50
C SER A 5 -9.75 13.55 -16.27
N ALA A 6 -10.23 12.34 -15.97
CA ALA A 6 -11.64 12.07 -15.71
C ALA A 6 -12.18 12.89 -14.52
N ALA A 7 -11.41 13.00 -13.42
CA ALA A 7 -11.80 13.82 -12.28
C ALA A 7 -11.92 15.31 -12.64
N SER A 8 -11.03 15.84 -13.48
CA SER A 8 -11.08 17.22 -13.98
C SER A 8 -12.28 17.44 -14.89
N ASP A 9 -12.63 16.47 -15.74
CA ASP A 9 -13.76 16.54 -16.66
C ASP A 9 -15.09 16.59 -15.93
N VAL A 10 -15.30 15.69 -14.99
CA VAL A 10 -16.54 15.61 -14.20
C VAL A 10 -16.77 16.91 -13.43
N TYR A 11 -15.73 17.46 -12.83
CA TYR A 11 -15.86 18.65 -12.01
C TYR A 11 -16.12 19.93 -12.84
N LYS A 12 -15.43 20.10 -13.97
CA LYS A 12 -15.54 21.27 -14.83
C LYS A 12 -16.72 21.19 -15.80
N ARG A 13 -17.39 20.05 -15.90
CA ARG A 13 -18.41 19.78 -16.93
C ARG A 13 -17.91 20.08 -18.35
N GLN A 14 -16.61 19.91 -18.59
CA GLN A 14 -16.00 20.12 -19.90
C GLN A 14 -16.07 18.83 -20.71
N PRO A 15 -16.25 18.89 -22.02
CA PRO A 15 -16.07 17.71 -22.87
C PRO A 15 -14.66 17.14 -22.73
N PHE A 16 -14.56 15.81 -22.65
CA PHE A 16 -13.29 15.10 -22.43
C PHE A 16 -12.19 15.51 -23.41
N ASN A 17 -12.55 15.77 -24.67
CA ASN A 17 -11.62 16.19 -25.71
C ASN A 17 -11.03 17.60 -25.51
N LYS A 18 -11.56 18.39 -24.57
CA LYS A 18 -11.02 19.72 -24.22
C LYS A 18 -10.04 19.67 -23.04
N VAL A 19 -9.84 18.52 -22.42
CA VAL A 19 -8.92 18.36 -21.31
C VAL A 19 -7.63 17.69 -21.79
N ILE A 20 -6.52 18.40 -21.66
CA ILE A 20 -5.20 17.90 -22.03
C ILE A 20 -4.35 17.78 -20.76
N VAL A 21 -3.96 16.56 -20.42
CA VAL A 21 -3.04 16.27 -19.31
C VAL A 21 -1.65 16.01 -19.88
N LYS A 22 -0.70 16.85 -19.51
CA LYS A 22 0.71 16.70 -19.90
C LYS A 22 1.57 16.34 -18.69
N VAL A 23 2.25 15.22 -18.76
CA VAL A 23 3.23 14.79 -17.75
C VAL A 23 4.62 14.91 -18.35
N LYS A 24 5.45 15.74 -17.74
CA LYS A 24 6.88 15.84 -18.10
C LYS A 24 7.65 14.62 -17.59
N ARG A 25 8.96 14.59 -17.77
CA ARG A 25 9.82 13.51 -17.30
C ARG A 25 9.62 13.27 -15.80
N MET A 26 9.39 12.01 -15.41
CA MET A 26 9.35 11.57 -14.02
C MET A 26 10.68 10.96 -13.65
N GLY A 27 11.14 11.23 -12.42
CA GLY A 27 12.33 10.61 -11.84
C GLY A 27 12.08 9.22 -11.23
N GLY A 28 11.02 8.54 -11.65
CA GLY A 28 10.55 7.26 -11.12
C GLY A 28 9.21 7.38 -10.41
N GLY A 29 8.46 6.29 -10.36
CA GLY A 29 7.18 6.19 -9.65
C GLY A 29 7.34 5.58 -8.26
N PHE A 30 7.91 4.39 -8.19
CA PHE A 30 8.14 3.60 -6.98
C PHE A 30 6.88 3.39 -6.11
N GLY A 31 5.70 3.60 -6.67
CA GLY A 31 4.42 3.74 -6.00
C GLY A 31 4.13 5.19 -5.57
N GLY A 32 2.87 5.47 -5.24
CA GLY A 32 2.42 6.79 -4.78
C GLY A 32 2.19 7.85 -5.86
N LYS A 33 2.46 7.55 -7.12
CA LYS A 33 2.22 8.47 -8.24
C LYS A 33 1.07 8.03 -9.16
N GLU A 34 0.37 6.97 -8.81
CA GLU A 34 -0.76 6.46 -9.57
C GLU A 34 -2.03 7.28 -9.31
N THR A 35 -2.36 7.49 -8.04
CA THR A 35 -3.62 8.08 -7.59
C THR A 35 -3.45 9.35 -6.74
N GLN A 36 -2.39 9.44 -5.96
CA GLN A 36 -2.21 10.50 -4.95
C GLN A 36 -2.10 11.91 -5.54
N SER A 37 -1.64 12.05 -6.78
CA SER A 37 -1.59 13.33 -7.50
C SER A 37 -2.98 13.88 -7.85
N ASN A 38 -4.03 13.04 -7.84
CA ASN A 38 -5.37 13.44 -8.22
C ASN A 38 -5.93 14.52 -7.31
N LEU A 39 -5.66 14.44 -5.99
CA LEU A 39 -6.10 15.43 -5.02
C LEU A 39 -5.61 16.83 -5.39
N PHE A 40 -4.31 16.97 -5.64
CA PHE A 40 -3.71 18.25 -5.99
C PHE A 40 -4.17 18.75 -7.35
N ALA A 41 -4.32 17.85 -8.32
CA ALA A 41 -4.80 18.21 -9.65
C ALA A 41 -6.23 18.77 -9.60
N VAL A 42 -7.12 18.15 -8.84
CA VAL A 42 -8.52 18.59 -8.68
C VAL A 42 -8.58 19.95 -8.01
N VAL A 43 -7.83 20.16 -6.92
CA VAL A 43 -7.82 21.44 -6.20
C VAL A 43 -7.24 22.56 -7.06
N ALA A 44 -6.15 22.30 -7.81
CA ALA A 44 -5.59 23.28 -8.76
C ALA A 44 -6.58 23.64 -9.87
N ALA A 45 -7.27 22.64 -10.40
CA ALA A 45 -8.27 22.84 -11.44
C ALA A 45 -9.45 23.68 -10.93
N LEU A 46 -9.92 23.40 -9.72
CA LEU A 46 -11.02 24.16 -9.07
C LEU A 46 -10.62 25.63 -8.86
N ALA A 47 -9.46 25.87 -8.30
CA ALA A 47 -8.95 27.20 -8.06
C ALA A 47 -8.77 27.97 -9.39
N SER A 48 -8.27 27.32 -10.44
CA SER A 48 -8.14 27.91 -11.77
C SER A 48 -9.48 28.34 -12.36
N VAL A 49 -10.52 27.49 -12.22
CA VAL A 49 -11.87 27.83 -12.71
C VAL A 49 -12.44 29.02 -11.94
N ARG A 50 -12.26 29.07 -10.62
CA ARG A 50 -12.80 30.16 -9.80
C ARG A 50 -12.10 31.50 -10.00
N THR A 51 -10.80 31.47 -10.26
CA THR A 51 -9.99 32.69 -10.39
C THR A 51 -9.81 33.16 -11.84
N GLY A 52 -10.08 32.31 -12.81
CA GLY A 52 -9.77 32.55 -14.22
C GLY A 52 -8.27 32.62 -14.53
N LYS A 53 -7.41 32.18 -13.60
CA LYS A 53 -5.95 32.27 -13.71
C LYS A 53 -5.30 30.88 -13.67
N SER A 54 -4.06 30.81 -14.17
CA SER A 54 -3.23 29.62 -13.99
C SER A 54 -2.90 29.41 -12.51
N VAL A 55 -3.03 28.17 -12.04
CA VAL A 55 -2.77 27.81 -10.64
C VAL A 55 -1.70 26.72 -10.59
N LYS A 56 -0.76 26.87 -9.65
CA LYS A 56 0.25 25.89 -9.32
C LYS A 56 0.10 25.49 -7.86
N ILE A 57 0.05 24.18 -7.59
CA ILE A 57 0.08 23.64 -6.24
C ILE A 57 1.41 22.89 -6.06
N ARG A 58 2.07 23.16 -4.97
CA ARG A 58 3.27 22.46 -4.52
C ARG A 58 3.18 22.35 -3.00
N PRO A 59 2.79 21.19 -2.44
CA PRO A 59 2.90 20.98 -1.00
C PRO A 59 4.37 21.03 -0.60
N ASP A 60 4.65 21.46 0.60
CA ASP A 60 5.96 21.27 1.20
C ASP A 60 6.13 19.83 1.70
N ARG A 61 7.26 19.55 2.34
CA ARG A 61 7.56 18.18 2.79
C ARG A 61 6.65 17.74 3.91
N ASP A 62 6.35 18.61 4.84
CA ASP A 62 5.57 18.28 6.02
C ASP A 62 4.10 18.08 5.65
N ASP A 63 3.56 18.95 4.81
CA ASP A 63 2.22 18.81 4.26
C ASP A 63 2.09 17.49 3.46
N ASP A 64 3.05 17.17 2.59
CA ASP A 64 3.04 15.93 1.82
C ASP A 64 3.07 14.69 2.75
N MET A 65 3.86 14.72 3.81
CA MET A 65 3.93 13.63 4.78
C MET A 65 2.60 13.37 5.50
N ILE A 66 1.79 14.40 5.70
CA ILE A 66 0.48 14.33 6.37
C ILE A 66 -0.64 13.99 5.39
N MET A 67 -0.64 14.61 4.21
CA MET A 67 -1.77 14.62 3.28
C MET A 67 -1.80 13.43 2.32
N THR A 68 -0.64 12.86 1.97
CA THR A 68 -0.56 11.78 0.99
C THR A 68 -0.38 10.41 1.63
N GLY A 69 -0.87 9.39 0.93
CA GLY A 69 -0.74 8.00 1.36
C GLY A 69 0.70 7.51 1.38
N LYS A 70 0.95 6.58 2.27
CA LYS A 70 2.25 5.94 2.49
C LYS A 70 2.10 4.42 2.35
N ARG A 71 3.17 3.69 2.60
CA ARG A 71 3.12 2.23 2.72
C ARG A 71 2.10 1.82 3.77
N HIS A 72 1.26 0.84 3.46
CA HIS A 72 0.28 0.31 4.42
C HIS A 72 0.97 -0.23 5.67
N PRO A 73 0.65 0.27 6.85
CA PRO A 73 0.97 -0.41 8.10
C PRO A 73 0.13 -1.68 8.21
N PHE A 74 0.74 -2.75 8.72
CA PHE A 74 0.07 -4.01 8.98
C PHE A 74 0.13 -4.35 10.46
N TYR A 75 -0.97 -4.88 10.98
CA TYR A 75 -1.02 -5.61 12.21
C TYR A 75 -1.23 -7.08 11.87
N ILE A 76 -0.29 -7.92 12.29
CA ILE A 76 -0.31 -9.34 11.95
C ILE A 76 -0.39 -10.14 13.25
N LYS A 77 -1.41 -11.02 13.33
CA LYS A 77 -1.56 -12.01 14.40
C LYS A 77 -1.37 -13.39 13.78
N TYR A 78 -0.55 -14.22 14.40
CA TYR A 78 -0.29 -15.57 13.88
C TYR A 78 -0.11 -16.58 15.01
N ASN A 79 -0.34 -17.84 14.66
CA ASN A 79 0.01 -19.01 15.42
C ASN A 79 0.84 -19.93 14.51
N VAL A 80 1.86 -20.54 15.05
CA VAL A 80 2.71 -21.48 14.32
C VAL A 80 2.88 -22.75 15.14
N GLY A 81 2.69 -23.91 14.49
CA GLY A 81 3.02 -25.22 15.03
C GLY A 81 4.32 -25.71 14.39
N PHE A 82 5.26 -26.15 15.21
CA PHE A 82 6.54 -26.66 14.75
C PHE A 82 7.06 -27.79 15.65
N GLU A 83 7.94 -28.62 15.09
CA GLU A 83 8.58 -29.73 15.76
C GLU A 83 9.80 -29.28 16.57
N LYS A 84 10.29 -30.14 17.48
CA LYS A 84 11.48 -29.84 18.29
C LYS A 84 12.76 -29.61 17.47
N ASN A 85 12.81 -30.10 16.24
CA ASN A 85 13.91 -29.87 15.31
C ASN A 85 13.80 -28.53 14.53
N GLY A 86 12.68 -27.78 14.73
CA GLY A 86 12.44 -26.52 14.04
C GLY A 86 11.55 -26.64 12.77
N GLN A 87 11.20 -27.84 12.36
CA GLN A 87 10.37 -28.05 11.17
C GLN A 87 8.95 -27.47 11.39
N ILE A 88 8.54 -26.55 10.51
CA ILE A 88 7.21 -25.94 10.55
C ILE A 88 6.17 -26.96 10.09
N MET A 89 5.12 -27.15 10.87
CA MET A 89 4.01 -28.05 10.59
C MET A 89 2.74 -27.34 10.15
N ALA A 90 2.48 -26.16 10.70
CA ALA A 90 1.30 -25.38 10.35
C ALA A 90 1.50 -23.91 10.66
N VAL A 91 0.91 -23.05 9.83
CA VAL A 91 0.85 -21.59 10.04
C VAL A 91 -0.60 -21.11 9.89
N ASP A 92 -1.08 -20.37 10.88
CA ASP A 92 -2.37 -19.69 10.84
C ASP A 92 -2.14 -18.20 11.09
N ALA A 93 -2.41 -17.34 10.09
CA ALA A 93 -2.14 -15.92 10.21
C ALA A 93 -3.28 -15.03 9.70
N LEU A 94 -3.50 -13.93 10.43
CA LEU A 94 -4.38 -12.84 10.07
C LEU A 94 -3.57 -11.57 9.84
N LEU A 95 -3.57 -11.10 8.60
CA LEU A 95 -2.90 -9.86 8.19
C LEU A 95 -3.93 -8.74 8.09
N SER A 96 -3.85 -7.75 8.94
CA SER A 96 -4.77 -6.61 8.97
C SER A 96 -4.06 -5.35 8.49
N ALA A 97 -4.45 -4.84 7.34
CA ALA A 97 -3.85 -3.65 6.74
C ALA A 97 -4.64 -2.38 7.11
N ASN A 98 -3.94 -1.33 7.51
CA ASN A 98 -4.54 0.00 7.66
C ASN A 98 -4.61 0.68 6.30
N CYS A 99 -5.82 0.78 5.73
CA CYS A 99 -6.03 1.32 4.39
C CYS A 99 -6.31 2.82 4.36
N GLY A 100 -6.73 3.40 5.48
CA GLY A 100 -7.22 4.78 5.52
C GLY A 100 -8.70 4.88 5.17
N PHE A 101 -9.15 6.08 4.80
CA PHE A 101 -10.58 6.35 4.59
C PHE A 101 -11.13 5.80 3.27
N SER A 102 -10.31 5.55 2.30
CA SER A 102 -10.68 4.96 1.00
C SER A 102 -9.78 3.79 0.64
N SER A 103 -10.25 2.93 -0.24
CA SER A 103 -9.53 1.69 -0.60
C SER A 103 -8.26 1.93 -1.41
N ASP A 104 -8.25 2.94 -2.27
CA ASP A 104 -7.15 3.17 -3.22
C ASP A 104 -6.64 1.84 -3.82
N LEU A 105 -5.38 1.50 -3.66
CA LEU A 105 -4.77 0.25 -4.11
C LEU A 105 -4.66 -0.83 -3.00
N SER A 106 -5.41 -0.67 -1.92
CA SER A 106 -5.28 -1.54 -0.72
C SER A 106 -5.63 -3.00 -1.00
N GLY A 107 -6.65 -3.29 -1.82
CA GLY A 107 -7.02 -4.66 -2.18
C GLY A 107 -5.84 -5.45 -2.76
N PRO A 108 -5.32 -5.08 -3.92
CA PRO A 108 -4.17 -5.76 -4.53
C PRO A 108 -2.92 -5.80 -3.65
N ILE A 109 -2.71 -4.79 -2.78
CA ILE A 109 -1.58 -4.77 -1.84
C ILE A 109 -1.74 -5.84 -0.77
N THR A 110 -2.95 -5.98 -0.22
CA THR A 110 -3.23 -7.01 0.79
C THR A 110 -3.19 -8.41 0.21
N ASP A 111 -3.67 -8.60 -1.03
CA ASP A 111 -3.58 -9.87 -1.74
C ASP A 111 -2.12 -10.25 -1.98
N ARG A 112 -1.30 -9.30 -2.43
CA ARG A 112 0.12 -9.55 -2.61
C ARG A 112 0.85 -9.85 -1.30
N ALA A 113 0.45 -9.26 -0.19
CA ALA A 113 1.00 -9.62 1.13
C ALA A 113 0.72 -11.08 1.47
N LEU A 114 -0.48 -11.61 1.17
CA LEU A 114 -0.79 -13.03 1.32
C LEU A 114 0.13 -13.90 0.48
N PHE A 115 0.30 -13.57 -0.81
CA PHE A 115 1.15 -14.34 -1.74
C PHE A 115 2.63 -14.38 -1.37
N HIS A 116 3.08 -13.50 -0.50
CA HIS A 116 4.47 -13.45 -0.02
C HIS A 116 4.62 -13.82 1.46
N SER A 117 3.57 -14.37 2.08
CA SER A 117 3.59 -14.70 3.50
C SER A 117 4.35 -15.97 3.83
N ASP A 118 4.68 -16.79 2.84
CA ASP A 118 5.55 -17.95 2.98
C ASP A 118 7.02 -17.64 2.62
N ASN A 119 7.27 -16.53 1.92
CA ASN A 119 8.57 -16.15 1.38
C ASN A 119 9.21 -17.32 0.62
N CYS A 120 10.34 -17.85 1.07
CA CYS A 120 11.02 -19.01 0.49
C CYS A 120 10.80 -20.30 1.31
N TYR A 121 9.97 -20.26 2.33
CA TYR A 121 9.73 -21.38 3.23
C TYR A 121 8.54 -22.23 2.80
N PHE A 122 8.56 -23.48 3.16
CA PHE A 122 7.47 -24.41 2.89
C PHE A 122 6.59 -24.59 4.14
N TYR A 123 5.31 -24.29 4.02
CA TYR A 123 4.30 -24.52 5.04
C TYR A 123 3.39 -25.69 4.62
N PRO A 124 3.49 -26.87 5.22
CA PRO A 124 2.68 -28.02 4.81
C PRO A 124 1.18 -27.82 5.06
N ASN A 125 0.83 -27.05 6.08
CA ASN A 125 -0.53 -26.64 6.38
C ASN A 125 -0.57 -25.13 6.63
N VAL A 126 -1.43 -24.40 5.91
CA VAL A 126 -1.49 -22.95 6.01
C VAL A 126 -2.90 -22.42 5.93
N ARG A 127 -3.21 -21.49 6.79
CA ARG A 127 -4.40 -20.63 6.70
C ARG A 127 -3.97 -19.18 6.80
N LEU A 128 -4.14 -18.43 5.73
CA LEU A 128 -3.81 -17.02 5.66
C LEU A 128 -5.08 -16.21 5.36
N ILE A 129 -5.34 -15.20 6.17
CA ILE A 129 -6.47 -14.30 6.00
C ILE A 129 -5.94 -12.88 5.92
N SER A 130 -6.34 -12.14 4.89
CA SER A 130 -6.05 -10.71 4.77
C SER A 130 -7.31 -9.88 5.00
N ARG A 131 -7.18 -8.78 5.74
CA ARG A 131 -8.27 -7.81 5.98
C ARG A 131 -7.80 -6.40 5.69
N PRO A 132 -8.18 -5.83 4.54
CA PRO A 132 -8.03 -4.40 4.32
C PRO A 132 -9.04 -3.65 5.21
N LEU A 133 -8.55 -2.90 6.18
CA LEU A 133 -9.38 -2.20 7.17
C LEU A 133 -9.50 -0.72 6.84
N ARG A 134 -10.75 -0.25 6.73
CA ARG A 134 -11.04 1.18 6.64
C ARG A 134 -10.79 1.84 7.99
N THR A 135 -10.09 2.98 7.96
CA THR A 135 -9.79 3.78 9.15
C THR A 135 -10.02 5.27 8.87
N ASN A 136 -9.99 6.09 9.91
CA ASN A 136 -10.14 7.56 9.80
C ASN A 136 -8.80 8.26 9.52
N LYS A 137 -7.88 7.59 8.84
CA LYS A 137 -6.59 8.14 8.42
C LYS A 137 -6.58 8.40 6.92
N VAL A 138 -5.57 9.11 6.44
CA VAL A 138 -5.32 9.29 5.02
C VAL A 138 -5.16 7.91 4.36
N SER A 139 -5.71 7.77 3.15
CA SER A 139 -5.60 6.52 2.40
C SER A 139 -4.17 6.18 2.09
N ASN A 140 -3.72 5.02 2.57
CA ASN A 140 -2.44 4.46 2.17
C ASN A 140 -2.48 4.00 0.71
N THR A 141 -1.34 3.93 0.08
CA THR A 141 -1.23 3.64 -1.34
C THR A 141 -0.05 2.73 -1.67
N ALA A 142 0.14 2.47 -2.94
CA ALA A 142 1.27 1.70 -3.43
C ALA A 142 2.61 2.28 -2.98
N PHE A 143 3.48 1.42 -2.51
CA PHE A 143 4.88 1.70 -2.27
C PHE A 143 5.71 0.51 -2.71
N ARG A 144 6.92 0.73 -3.20
CA ARG A 144 7.84 -0.27 -3.75
C ARG A 144 7.78 -1.60 -2.99
N GLY A 145 7.53 -2.70 -3.70
CA GLY A 145 7.28 -4.03 -3.13
C GLY A 145 5.79 -4.37 -2.97
N PHE A 146 4.88 -3.34 -2.91
CA PHE A 146 3.43 -3.48 -3.10
C PHE A 146 2.79 -4.59 -2.25
N GLY A 147 3.05 -4.63 -0.95
CA GLY A 147 2.55 -5.66 -0.02
C GLY A 147 3.52 -6.83 0.21
N GLY A 148 4.38 -7.15 -0.76
CA GLY A 148 5.37 -8.21 -0.62
C GLY A 148 6.25 -8.08 0.63
N PRO A 149 6.87 -6.93 0.90
CA PRO A 149 7.69 -6.78 2.10
C PRO A 149 6.95 -7.06 3.41
N GLN A 150 5.66 -6.73 3.51
CA GLN A 150 4.87 -6.99 4.71
C GLN A 150 4.59 -8.49 4.90
N GLY A 151 4.31 -9.22 3.80
CA GLY A 151 4.17 -10.67 3.83
C GLY A 151 5.47 -11.37 4.21
N MET A 152 6.57 -11.00 3.56
CA MET A 152 7.91 -11.54 3.85
C MET A 152 8.33 -11.31 5.31
N MET A 153 8.00 -10.14 5.88
CA MET A 153 8.27 -9.84 7.30
C MET A 153 7.56 -10.80 8.24
N LEU A 154 6.38 -11.29 7.90
CA LEU A 154 5.69 -12.33 8.68
C LEU A 154 6.51 -13.62 8.67
N ALA A 155 6.91 -14.10 7.50
CA ALA A 155 7.69 -15.33 7.37
C ALA A 155 9.00 -15.28 8.16
N GLU A 156 9.77 -14.21 7.97
CA GLU A 156 11.04 -14.01 8.68
C GLU A 156 10.84 -13.91 10.21
N ARG A 157 9.75 -13.27 10.63
CA ARG A 157 9.43 -13.18 12.06
C ARG A 157 9.10 -14.55 12.66
N ILE A 158 8.37 -15.40 11.94
CA ILE A 158 8.06 -16.77 12.36
C ILE A 158 9.35 -17.55 12.57
N ILE A 159 10.25 -17.53 11.59
CA ILE A 159 11.54 -18.23 11.69
C ILE A 159 12.36 -17.73 12.87
N GLN A 160 12.46 -16.41 13.03
CA GLN A 160 13.21 -15.81 14.14
C GLN A 160 12.66 -16.23 15.52
N GLU A 161 11.32 -16.27 15.66
CA GLU A 161 10.70 -16.67 16.92
C GLU A 161 10.85 -18.17 17.23
N ILE A 162 10.78 -19.04 16.20
CA ILE A 162 11.07 -20.46 16.35
C ILE A 162 12.52 -20.67 16.80
N ALA A 163 13.48 -20.03 16.12
CA ALA A 163 14.89 -20.11 16.45
C ALA A 163 15.16 -19.63 17.89
N PHE A 164 14.58 -18.51 18.29
CA PHE A 164 14.67 -18.00 19.65
C PHE A 164 14.11 -18.99 20.68
N PHE A 165 12.93 -19.58 20.42
CA PHE A 165 12.32 -20.57 21.30
C PHE A 165 13.18 -21.82 21.46
N LEU A 166 13.78 -22.28 20.37
CA LEU A 166 14.65 -23.45 20.34
C LEU A 166 16.09 -23.16 20.82
N LYS A 167 16.42 -21.89 21.06
CA LYS A 167 17.78 -21.42 21.41
C LYS A 167 18.81 -21.79 20.34
N LYS A 168 18.45 -21.60 19.07
CA LYS A 168 19.28 -21.87 17.89
C LYS A 168 19.55 -20.59 17.11
N ASP A 169 20.55 -20.63 16.26
CA ASP A 169 20.71 -19.62 15.20
C ASP A 169 19.62 -19.80 14.14
N THR A 170 19.19 -18.70 13.53
CA THR A 170 18.16 -18.73 12.48
C THR A 170 18.62 -19.43 11.20
N LEU A 171 19.91 -19.63 11.02
CA LEU A 171 20.50 -20.33 9.86
C LEU A 171 20.65 -21.83 10.09
N GLU A 172 20.51 -22.31 11.33
CA GLU A 172 20.53 -23.74 11.66
C GLU A 172 19.15 -24.40 11.48
#